data_4098eb84283ed615cb4f076a3bd783a0
#
_entry.id   4098eb84283ed615cb4f076a3bd783a0
#
_cell.length_a   1.000
_cell.length_b   1.000
_cell.length_c   1.000
_cell.angle_alpha   90.00
_cell.angle_beta   90.00
_cell.angle_gamma   90.00
#
_symmetry.space_group_name_H-M   'P 1'
#
loop_
_entity.id
_entity.type
_entity.pdbx_description
1 polymer ?
#
loop_
_entity_poly.entity_id
_entity_poly.type
_entity_poly.pdbx_seq_one_letter_code
_entity_poly.pdbx_strand_id
1 'polypeptide(L)'
;MGTRSLTYIQESYETAIADEDNNNKVHKHTHNILCIYRQYDGYMSGHGWDLAKFLQEFIIVNGMSIGDPRRTANGMGCLAAQIVGHFKEGPGNIYIYHPDARDCGEEFTYTIYTKGKGSIYIRAYDVWSEKVIFDGTPEDMLAEISMEKQAID
;
A
#
# COMPACT_ATOMS: atom_id res chain seq x y z
N MET A 1 -7.87 -20.30 -12.85
CA MET A 1 -7.99 -19.59 -11.58
C MET A 1 -6.96 -18.49 -11.51
N GLY A 2 -7.38 -17.32 -11.07
CA GLY A 2 -6.48 -16.18 -10.99
C GLY A 2 -5.57 -16.20 -9.77
N THR A 3 -4.45 -15.49 -9.87
CA THR A 3 -3.56 -15.25 -8.75
C THR A 3 -4.18 -14.21 -7.83
N ARG A 4 -4.38 -14.56 -6.57
CA ARG A 4 -5.07 -13.73 -5.58
C ARG A 4 -4.08 -12.91 -4.77
N SER A 5 -4.51 -11.72 -4.36
CA SER A 5 -3.68 -10.86 -3.51
C SER A 5 -4.51 -10.15 -2.45
N LEU A 6 -3.84 -9.80 -1.35
CA LEU A 6 -4.37 -8.90 -0.34
C LEU A 6 -3.51 -7.64 -0.33
N THR A 7 -4.16 -6.48 -0.30
CA THR A 7 -3.47 -5.19 -0.21
C THR A 7 -3.90 -4.51 1.07
N TYR A 8 -2.92 -4.24 1.93
CA TYR A 8 -3.13 -3.55 3.21
C TYR A 8 -2.76 -2.09 3.07
N ILE A 9 -3.62 -1.21 3.56
CA ILE A 9 -3.31 0.21 3.70
C ILE A 9 -2.97 0.43 5.17
N GLN A 10 -1.74 0.86 5.44
CA GLN A 10 -1.21 0.98 6.79
C GLN A 10 -1.13 2.44 7.19
N GLU A 11 -1.58 2.72 8.40
CA GLU A 11 -1.48 4.05 8.99
C GLU A 11 -0.57 4.00 10.20
N SER A 12 0.27 5.02 10.34
CA SER A 12 1.13 5.18 11.51
C SER A 12 0.82 6.49 12.21
N TYR A 13 0.80 6.47 13.52
CA TYR A 13 0.67 7.67 14.32
C TYR A 13 1.57 7.58 15.56
N GLU A 14 1.90 8.72 16.11
CA GLU A 14 2.78 8.80 17.26
C GLU A 14 2.01 9.33 18.46
N THR A 15 2.21 8.72 19.64
CA THR A 15 1.69 9.24 20.89
C THR A 15 2.85 9.60 21.81
N ALA A 16 2.76 10.79 22.40
CA ALA A 16 3.73 11.21 23.41
C ALA A 16 3.25 10.73 24.78
N ILE A 17 4.09 9.94 25.46
CA ILE A 17 3.80 9.50 26.83
C ILE A 17 4.81 10.19 27.74
N ALA A 18 4.29 10.95 28.74
CA ALA A 18 5.11 11.55 29.77
C ALA A 18 5.66 10.44 30.68
N ASP A 19 6.99 10.33 30.75
CA ASP A 19 7.69 9.41 31.64
C ASP A 19 7.75 10.00 33.05
N GLU A 20 7.94 9.13 34.08
CA GLU A 20 8.09 9.52 35.48
C GLU A 20 9.25 10.50 35.68
N ASP A 21 10.25 10.50 34.79
CA ASP A 21 11.40 11.40 34.81
C ASP A 21 11.21 12.67 33.96
N ASN A 22 9.99 13.00 33.55
CA ASN A 22 9.67 14.12 32.67
C ASN A 22 10.31 14.02 31.27
N ASN A 23 10.73 12.83 30.85
CA ASN A 23 11.21 12.58 29.52
C ASN A 23 10.04 12.15 28.64
N ASN A 24 9.72 12.94 27.62
CA ASN A 24 8.71 12.58 26.64
C ASN A 24 9.23 11.46 25.76
N LYS A 25 8.64 10.26 25.89
CA LYS A 25 8.89 9.16 24.96
C LYS A 25 7.83 9.18 23.89
N VAL A 26 8.27 9.06 22.64
CA VAL A 26 7.37 8.97 21.50
C VAL A 26 7.17 7.49 21.16
N HIS A 27 5.92 7.05 21.18
CA HIS A 27 5.56 5.70 20.75
C HIS A 27 4.93 5.76 19.37
N LYS A 28 5.51 5.02 18.43
CA LYS A 28 4.96 4.90 17.09
C LYS A 28 4.00 3.72 17.06
N HIS A 29 2.77 3.98 16.63
CA HIS A 29 1.73 2.96 16.45
C HIS A 29 1.49 2.76 14.97
N THR A 30 1.41 1.50 14.56
CA THR A 30 1.18 1.15 13.17
C THR A 30 0.04 0.14 13.12
N HIS A 31 -0.94 0.38 12.26
CA HIS A 31 -2.07 -0.53 12.10
C HIS A 31 -2.60 -0.46 10.67
N ASN A 32 -3.24 -1.54 10.23
CA ASN A 32 -3.91 -1.56 8.95
C ASN A 32 -5.30 -0.94 9.10
N ILE A 33 -5.66 -0.05 8.18
CA ILE A 33 -6.99 0.59 8.17
C ILE A 33 -7.90 -0.01 7.12
N LEU A 34 -7.34 -0.74 6.16
CA LEU A 34 -8.10 -1.34 5.07
C LEU A 34 -7.36 -2.53 4.51
N CYS A 35 -8.10 -3.57 4.14
CA CYS A 35 -7.57 -4.69 3.36
C CYS A 35 -8.43 -4.87 2.11
N ILE A 36 -7.79 -4.89 0.95
CA ILE A 36 -8.44 -5.12 -0.34
C ILE A 36 -8.04 -6.51 -0.83
N TYR A 37 -9.03 -7.36 -1.10
CA TYR A 37 -8.83 -8.64 -1.76
C TYR A 37 -9.03 -8.45 -3.26
N ARG A 38 -8.03 -8.87 -4.05
CA ARG A 38 -8.15 -8.89 -5.51
C ARG A 38 -8.08 -10.33 -5.99
N GLN A 39 -9.02 -10.70 -6.82
CA GLN A 39 -9.28 -12.10 -7.19
C GLN A 39 -8.32 -12.63 -8.27
N TYR A 40 -7.72 -11.76 -9.07
CA TYR A 40 -6.86 -12.14 -10.19
C TYR A 40 -5.73 -11.13 -10.38
N ASP A 41 -4.69 -11.56 -11.12
CA ASP A 41 -3.51 -10.74 -11.47
C ASP A 41 -2.76 -10.19 -10.26
N GLY A 42 -2.74 -10.97 -9.16
CA GLY A 42 -2.13 -10.53 -7.90
C GLY A 42 -0.60 -10.50 -7.89
N TYR A 43 0.05 -11.02 -8.90
CA TYR A 43 1.51 -11.00 -9.02
C TYR A 43 2.05 -9.58 -9.22
N MET A 44 3.35 -9.40 -8.99
CA MET A 44 3.94 -8.04 -8.97
C MET A 44 3.81 -7.31 -10.30
N SER A 45 3.97 -7.99 -11.43
CA SER A 45 3.79 -7.37 -12.76
C SER A 45 2.32 -7.14 -13.15
N GLY A 46 1.38 -7.60 -12.34
CA GLY A 46 -0.06 -7.33 -12.49
C GLY A 46 -0.53 -6.28 -11.50
N HIS A 47 -1.00 -6.72 -10.35
CA HIS A 47 -1.52 -5.81 -9.32
C HIS A 47 -0.46 -4.85 -8.78
N GLY A 48 0.77 -5.33 -8.57
CA GLY A 48 1.86 -4.48 -8.14
C GLY A 48 2.11 -3.34 -9.12
N TRP A 49 2.13 -3.65 -10.42
CA TRP A 49 2.27 -2.65 -11.47
C TRP A 49 1.12 -1.64 -11.44
N ASP A 50 -0.12 -2.12 -11.31
CA ASP A 50 -1.30 -1.25 -11.28
C ASP A 50 -1.29 -0.32 -10.07
N LEU A 51 -0.91 -0.84 -8.89
CA LEU A 51 -0.76 -0.03 -7.69
C LEU A 51 0.30 1.06 -7.88
N ALA A 52 1.47 0.67 -8.38
CA ALA A 52 2.58 1.60 -8.57
C ALA A 52 2.24 2.69 -9.59
N LYS A 53 1.55 2.32 -10.67
CA LYS A 53 1.09 3.28 -11.68
C LYS A 53 0.13 4.30 -11.10
N PHE A 54 -0.79 3.86 -10.25
CA PHE A 54 -1.73 4.76 -9.62
C PHE A 54 -1.06 5.66 -8.59
N LEU A 55 -0.13 5.11 -7.81
CA LEU A 55 0.48 5.79 -6.68
C LEU A 55 1.71 6.64 -7.03
N GLN A 56 2.25 6.52 -8.25
CA GLN A 56 3.42 7.31 -8.64
C GLN A 56 3.10 8.81 -8.53
N GLU A 57 4.06 9.57 -8.02
CA GLU A 57 3.95 11.02 -7.83
C GLU A 57 2.85 11.44 -6.85
N PHE A 58 2.27 10.50 -6.09
CA PHE A 58 1.27 10.82 -5.08
C PHE A 58 1.93 11.43 -3.85
N ILE A 59 1.25 12.40 -3.26
CA ILE A 59 1.69 13.08 -2.04
C ILE A 59 0.61 12.94 -0.96
N ILE A 60 1.02 12.54 0.23
CA ILE A 60 0.14 12.51 1.39
C ILE A 60 0.33 13.81 2.16
N VAL A 61 -0.77 14.53 2.36
CA VAL A 61 -0.78 15.77 3.11
C VAL A 61 -1.65 15.61 4.36
N ASN A 62 -1.53 16.57 5.28
CA ASN A 62 -2.34 16.61 6.49
C ASN A 62 -2.99 17.99 6.56
N GLY A 63 -4.28 18.04 6.26
CA GLY A 63 -5.04 19.27 6.22
C GLY A 63 -5.25 19.79 4.80
N MET A 64 -5.25 21.11 4.61
CA MET A 64 -5.50 21.70 3.30
C MET A 64 -4.36 21.43 2.34
N SER A 65 -4.70 20.82 1.20
CA SER A 65 -3.71 20.48 0.20
C SER A 65 -3.47 21.61 -0.79
N ILE A 66 -2.19 21.80 -1.15
CA ILE A 66 -1.80 22.63 -2.28
C ILE A 66 -1.18 21.66 -3.28
N GLY A 67 -1.84 21.46 -4.44
CA GLY A 67 -1.31 20.56 -5.46
C GLY A 67 -2.39 19.99 -6.35
N ASP A 68 -2.02 19.06 -7.22
CA ASP A 68 -2.95 18.38 -8.13
C ASP A 68 -3.87 17.47 -7.31
N PRO A 69 -5.19 17.76 -7.27
CA PRO A 69 -6.12 16.95 -6.46
C PRO A 69 -6.19 15.49 -6.89
N ARG A 70 -5.75 15.16 -8.10
CA ARG A 70 -5.76 13.78 -8.60
C ARG A 70 -4.62 12.94 -8.03
N ARG A 71 -3.57 13.59 -7.51
CA ARG A 71 -2.38 12.91 -6.97
C ARG A 71 -2.04 13.37 -5.56
N THR A 72 -3.06 13.78 -4.82
CA THR A 72 -2.92 14.22 -3.44
C THR A 72 -3.97 13.53 -2.60
N ALA A 73 -3.56 13.01 -1.46
CA ALA A 73 -4.47 12.43 -0.48
C ALA A 73 -4.27 13.10 0.87
N ASN A 74 -5.37 13.36 1.56
CA ASN A 74 -5.34 13.95 2.89
C ASN A 74 -5.36 12.81 3.92
N GLY A 75 -4.16 12.29 4.22
CA GLY A 75 -4.00 11.17 5.14
C GLY A 75 -4.24 9.81 4.48
N MET A 76 -3.97 8.75 5.22
CA MET A 76 -4.05 7.39 4.69
C MET A 76 -5.49 6.91 4.48
N GLY A 77 -6.44 7.36 5.29
CA GLY A 77 -7.85 7.04 5.07
C GLY A 77 -8.37 7.60 3.75
N CYS A 78 -7.95 8.82 3.42
CA CYS A 78 -8.28 9.45 2.14
C CYS A 78 -7.65 8.66 0.99
N LEU A 79 -6.37 8.29 1.12
CA LEU A 79 -5.68 7.49 0.12
C LEU A 79 -6.37 6.14 -0.09
N ALA A 80 -6.77 5.47 0.99
CA ALA A 80 -7.46 4.19 0.91
C ALA A 80 -8.75 4.30 0.09
N ALA A 81 -9.54 5.34 0.33
CA ALA A 81 -10.78 5.58 -0.42
C ALA A 81 -10.49 5.84 -1.91
N GLN A 82 -9.43 6.59 -2.20
CA GLN A 82 -9.03 6.87 -3.59
C GLN A 82 -8.58 5.59 -4.31
N ILE A 83 -7.86 4.71 -3.62
CA ILE A 83 -7.45 3.42 -4.18
C ILE A 83 -8.68 2.56 -4.52
N VAL A 84 -9.62 2.46 -3.58
CA VAL A 84 -10.86 1.70 -3.83
C VAL A 84 -11.62 2.29 -5.02
N GLY A 85 -11.76 3.60 -5.06
CA GLY A 85 -12.45 4.27 -6.16
C GLY A 85 -11.81 4.04 -7.51
N HIS A 86 -10.47 4.01 -7.55
CA HIS A 86 -9.74 3.77 -8.79
C HIS A 86 -9.87 2.33 -9.29
N PHE A 87 -9.76 1.36 -8.38
CA PHE A 87 -9.72 -0.05 -8.77
C PHE A 87 -11.09 -0.70 -8.93
N LYS A 88 -12.13 -0.16 -8.31
CA LYS A 88 -13.46 -0.77 -8.36
C LYS A 88 -14.10 -0.59 -9.73
N GLU A 89 -14.41 -1.71 -10.38
CA GLU A 89 -15.03 -1.75 -11.71
C GLU A 89 -16.33 -2.55 -11.69
N GLY A 90 -17.36 -2.05 -10.97
CA GLY A 90 -18.61 -2.77 -10.85
C GLY A 90 -18.50 -4.01 -9.95
N PRO A 91 -19.39 -4.99 -10.08
CA PRO A 91 -19.35 -6.20 -9.28
C PRO A 91 -18.08 -7.03 -9.52
N GLY A 92 -17.54 -7.60 -8.48
CA GLY A 92 -16.33 -8.45 -8.58
C GLY A 92 -15.04 -7.63 -8.53
N ASN A 93 -13.99 -8.14 -9.08
CA ASN A 93 -12.60 -7.69 -9.18
C ASN A 93 -11.92 -7.41 -7.84
N ILE A 94 -12.41 -6.47 -7.02
CA ILE A 94 -11.88 -6.23 -5.67
C ILE A 94 -12.99 -6.29 -4.63
N TYR A 95 -12.60 -6.69 -3.42
CA TYR A 95 -13.51 -6.82 -2.27
C TYR A 95 -12.82 -6.23 -1.04
N ILE A 96 -13.59 -5.67 -0.13
CA ILE A 96 -13.08 -5.16 1.13
C ILE A 96 -13.17 -6.26 2.19
N TYR A 97 -12.05 -6.59 2.81
CA TYR A 97 -11.96 -7.55 3.89
C TYR A 97 -11.60 -6.84 5.19
N HIS A 98 -11.63 -7.56 6.29
CA HIS A 98 -11.17 -7.03 7.57
C HIS A 98 -9.73 -6.51 7.42
N PRO A 99 -9.38 -5.36 8.03
CA PRO A 99 -8.03 -4.77 7.85
C PRO A 99 -6.88 -5.73 8.12
N ASP A 100 -7.05 -6.69 9.02
CA ASP A 100 -6.01 -7.67 9.36
C ASP A 100 -6.29 -9.05 8.77
N ALA A 101 -7.12 -9.15 7.74
CA ALA A 101 -7.42 -10.41 7.08
C ALA A 101 -6.14 -11.07 6.56
N ARG A 102 -6.09 -12.39 6.66
CA ARG A 102 -5.00 -13.22 6.17
C ARG A 102 -5.53 -14.61 5.90
N ASP A 103 -4.74 -15.44 5.23
CA ASP A 103 -5.12 -16.85 4.94
C ASP A 103 -6.41 -16.93 4.11
N CYS A 104 -6.53 -16.04 3.14
CA CYS A 104 -7.69 -15.97 2.24
C CYS A 104 -7.40 -16.59 0.87
N GLY A 105 -6.33 -17.41 0.79
CA GLY A 105 -5.89 -18.02 -0.46
C GLY A 105 -5.01 -17.11 -1.31
N GLU A 106 -4.53 -16.01 -0.74
CA GLU A 106 -3.66 -15.08 -1.43
C GLU A 106 -2.27 -15.68 -1.66
N GLU A 107 -1.70 -15.40 -2.81
CA GLU A 107 -0.33 -15.75 -3.15
C GLU A 107 0.63 -14.60 -2.92
N PHE A 108 0.14 -13.37 -2.95
CA PHE A 108 0.91 -12.17 -2.71
C PHE A 108 0.18 -11.23 -1.77
N THR A 109 0.94 -10.49 -0.97
CA THR A 109 0.39 -9.37 -0.20
C THR A 109 1.17 -8.11 -0.52
N TYR A 110 0.47 -6.99 -0.46
CA TYR A 110 1.03 -5.66 -0.67
C TYR A 110 0.68 -4.81 0.53
N THR A 111 1.65 -4.08 1.05
CA THR A 111 1.42 -3.13 2.13
C THR A 111 1.80 -1.74 1.65
N ILE A 112 0.85 -0.82 1.67
CA ILE A 112 1.06 0.57 1.30
C ILE A 112 1.23 1.36 2.59
N TYR A 113 2.36 2.04 2.74
CA TYR A 113 2.71 2.76 3.96
C TYR A 113 3.49 4.01 3.62
N THR A 114 3.74 4.86 4.61
CA THR A 114 4.49 6.10 4.42
C THR A 114 5.75 6.11 5.25
N LYS A 115 6.78 6.80 4.73
CA LYS A 115 8.00 7.14 5.44
C LYS A 115 8.24 8.64 5.30
N GLY A 116 8.78 9.24 6.35
CA GLY A 116 9.11 10.67 6.33
C GLY A 116 7.86 11.54 6.16
N LYS A 117 7.96 12.58 5.33
CA LYS A 117 6.91 13.58 5.16
C LYS A 117 6.00 13.24 3.96
N GLY A 118 5.20 12.19 4.10
CA GLY A 118 4.18 11.88 3.12
C GLY A 118 4.62 11.12 1.88
N SER A 119 5.81 10.53 1.91
CA SER A 119 6.27 9.66 0.83
C SER A 119 5.65 8.28 0.94
N ILE A 120 5.08 7.81 -0.15
CA ILE A 120 4.42 6.50 -0.23
C ILE A 120 5.42 5.42 -0.58
N TYR A 121 5.30 4.28 0.10
CA TYR A 121 6.09 3.08 -0.14
C TYR A 121 5.18 1.89 -0.32
N ILE A 122 5.61 0.93 -1.12
CA ILE A 122 4.90 -0.33 -1.36
C ILE A 122 5.83 -1.46 -0.97
N ARG A 123 5.34 -2.39 -0.14
CA ARG A 123 6.05 -3.62 0.19
C ARG A 123 5.28 -4.78 -0.41
N ALA A 124 5.92 -5.56 -1.25
CA ALA A 124 5.35 -6.76 -1.83
C ALA A 124 5.94 -8.00 -1.19
N TYR A 125 5.08 -8.93 -0.79
CA TYR A 125 5.45 -10.15 -0.09
C TYR A 125 4.91 -11.36 -0.84
N ASP A 126 5.77 -12.34 -1.08
CA ASP A 126 5.41 -13.62 -1.69
C ASP A 126 5.08 -14.60 -0.57
N VAL A 127 3.80 -14.97 -0.46
CA VAL A 127 3.31 -15.85 0.62
C VAL A 127 3.92 -17.24 0.50
N TRP A 128 4.10 -17.73 -0.70
CA TRP A 128 4.60 -19.07 -0.98
C TRP A 128 6.06 -19.25 -0.54
N SER A 129 6.92 -18.29 -0.88
CA SER A 129 8.34 -18.31 -0.50
C SER A 129 8.61 -17.67 0.86
N GLU A 130 7.61 -17.03 1.45
CA GLU A 130 7.70 -16.30 2.73
C GLU A 130 8.79 -15.24 2.70
N LYS A 131 8.85 -14.46 1.61
CA LYS A 131 9.88 -13.43 1.42
C LYS A 131 9.27 -12.12 0.95
N VAL A 132 9.84 -11.02 1.45
CA VAL A 132 9.62 -9.70 0.86
C VAL A 132 10.34 -9.68 -0.48
N ILE A 133 9.59 -9.52 -1.57
CA ILE A 133 10.16 -9.51 -2.92
C ILE A 133 10.41 -8.10 -3.44
N PHE A 134 9.82 -7.10 -2.77
CA PHE A 134 10.05 -5.68 -3.10
C PHE A 134 9.67 -4.81 -1.90
N ASP A 135 10.44 -3.74 -1.69
CA ASP A 135 10.11 -2.70 -0.71
C ASP A 135 10.74 -1.38 -1.17
N GLY A 136 9.91 -0.45 -1.61
CA GLY A 136 10.40 0.82 -2.14
C GLY A 136 9.25 1.72 -2.59
N THR A 137 9.61 2.78 -3.33
CA THR A 137 8.64 3.72 -3.86
C THR A 137 7.87 3.14 -5.05
N PRO A 138 6.71 3.71 -5.41
CA PRO A 138 6.01 3.28 -6.63
C PRO A 138 6.88 3.38 -7.88
N GLU A 139 7.69 4.43 -8.00
CA GLU A 139 8.58 4.63 -9.14
C GLU A 139 9.65 3.53 -9.20
N ASP A 140 10.21 3.15 -8.04
CA ASP A 140 11.18 2.05 -7.95
C ASP A 140 10.56 0.72 -8.37
N MET A 141 9.32 0.47 -7.97
CA MET A 141 8.60 -0.75 -8.36
C MET A 141 8.38 -0.83 -9.87
N LEU A 142 7.97 0.28 -10.48
CA LEU A 142 7.79 0.35 -11.93
C LEU A 142 9.11 0.08 -12.66
N ALA A 143 10.21 0.66 -12.17
CA ALA A 143 11.53 0.46 -12.75
C ALA A 143 11.98 -1.00 -12.65
N GLU A 144 11.80 -1.63 -11.50
CA GLU A 144 12.19 -3.03 -11.29
C GLU A 144 11.39 -3.98 -12.18
N ILE A 145 10.08 -3.80 -12.27
CA ILE A 145 9.23 -4.62 -13.13
C ILE A 145 9.63 -4.47 -14.60
N SER A 146 9.91 -3.24 -15.03
CA SER A 146 10.35 -2.96 -16.41
C SER A 146 11.68 -3.63 -16.72
N MET A 147 12.62 -3.62 -15.78
CA MET A 147 13.91 -4.28 -15.93
C MET A 147 13.77 -5.79 -16.05
N GLU A 148 12.92 -6.41 -15.26
CA GLU A 148 12.67 -7.86 -15.33
C GLU A 148 12.07 -8.25 -16.68
N LYS A 149 11.17 -7.45 -17.23
CA LYS A 149 10.60 -7.70 -18.57
C LYS A 149 11.66 -7.63 -19.66
N GLN A 150 12.58 -6.69 -19.56
CA GLN A 150 13.67 -6.56 -20.54
C GLN A 150 14.67 -7.72 -20.46
N ALA A 151 14.89 -8.26 -19.26
CA ALA A 151 15.80 -9.38 -19.05
C ALA A 151 15.26 -10.71 -19.64
N ILE A 152 13.94 -10.84 -19.77
CA ILE A 152 13.30 -12.03 -20.33
C ILE A 152 13.22 -11.97 -21.86
N ASP A 153 13.16 -10.78 -22.41
CA ASP A 153 13.18 -10.55 -23.85
C ASP A 153 14.62 -10.55 -24.39
#